data_653a89e53bb41c66f9af0ed07cc63daf
#
_entry.id   653a89e53bb41c66f9af0ed07cc63daf
#
_cell.length_a   1.000
_cell.length_b   1.000
_cell.length_c   1.000
_cell.angle_alpha   90.00
_cell.angle_beta   90.00
_cell.angle_gamma   90.00
#
_symmetry.space_group_name_H-M   'P 1'
#
loop_
_entity.id
_entity.type
_entity.pdbx_description
1 polymer ?
#
loop_
_entity_poly.entity_id
_entity_poly.type
_entity_poly.pdbx_seq_one_letter_code
_entity_poly.pdbx_strand_id
1 'polypeptide(L)'
;INASKLEEKIKSNNYDFDALALEIFHFQYKYNKVYREFVDLSNIKIDSIHSIEQIPFLPIQFFKTHQIYCGSEQPKFYFESSGTTQSINSKHYIKDLELYTYIFKNGFQSFYGNIQDYNIIALLPNYLERQNSSLVYMFDHLIKLS
;
A
#
# COMPACT_ATOMS: atom_id res chain seq x y z
N ILE A 1 12.21 5.48 13.65
CA ILE A 1 12.52 5.19 12.23
C ILE A 1 11.92 6.29 11.37
N ASN A 2 12.59 6.68 10.28
CA ASN A 2 12.05 7.60 9.27
C ASN A 2 11.66 6.82 8.00
N ALA A 3 10.88 7.44 7.11
CA ALA A 3 10.39 6.80 5.88
C ALA A 3 11.53 6.24 5.02
N SER A 4 12.59 7.02 4.76
CA SER A 4 13.70 6.62 3.91
C SER A 4 14.40 5.34 4.40
N LYS A 5 14.60 5.19 5.71
CA LYS A 5 15.19 3.97 6.27
C LYS A 5 14.28 2.74 6.13
N LEU A 6 12.95 2.93 6.24
CA LEU A 6 12.00 1.85 5.98
C LEU A 6 11.99 1.45 4.51
N GLU A 7 12.01 2.43 3.61
CA GLU A 7 12.08 2.20 2.17
C GLU A 7 13.36 1.44 1.76
N GLU A 8 14.52 1.86 2.28
CA GLU A 8 15.79 1.15 2.07
C GLU A 8 15.72 -0.29 2.57
N LYS A 9 15.13 -0.51 3.76
CA LYS A 9 14.97 -1.83 4.34
C LYS A 9 14.08 -2.73 3.49
N ILE A 10 12.94 -2.20 3.02
CA ILE A 10 12.04 -2.90 2.10
C ILE A 10 12.77 -3.25 0.78
N LYS A 11 13.49 -2.28 0.21
CA LYS A 11 14.22 -2.45 -1.06
C LYS A 11 15.42 -3.41 -0.95
N SER A 12 16.00 -3.56 0.23
CA SER A 12 17.11 -4.51 0.45
C SER A 12 16.69 -5.98 0.29
N ASN A 13 15.41 -6.28 0.40
CA ASN A 13 14.83 -7.63 0.39
C ASN A 13 15.51 -8.61 1.39
N ASN A 14 16.16 -8.04 2.41
CA ASN A 14 16.88 -8.77 3.47
C ASN A 14 16.38 -8.30 4.83
N TYR A 15 15.20 -8.78 5.25
CA TYR A 15 14.59 -8.42 6.50
C TYR A 15 13.81 -9.59 7.10
N ASP A 16 13.72 -9.60 8.42
CA ASP A 16 12.73 -10.39 9.12
C ASP A 16 11.36 -9.73 8.96
N PHE A 17 10.38 -10.49 8.47
CA PHE A 17 9.07 -9.95 8.13
C PHE A 17 8.33 -9.44 9.36
N ASP A 18 8.37 -10.16 10.48
CA ASP A 18 7.66 -9.82 11.71
C ASP A 18 8.23 -8.54 12.32
N ALA A 19 9.57 -8.46 12.37
CA ALA A 19 10.25 -7.26 12.85
C ALA A 19 9.93 -6.04 11.97
N LEU A 20 9.94 -6.19 10.64
CA LEU A 20 9.61 -5.11 9.72
C LEU A 20 8.13 -4.68 9.84
N ALA A 21 7.20 -5.62 10.01
CA ALA A 21 5.79 -5.32 10.20
C ALA A 21 5.55 -4.49 11.47
N LEU A 22 6.22 -4.82 12.59
CA LEU A 22 6.16 -4.03 13.81
C LEU A 22 6.78 -2.64 13.64
N GLU A 23 7.89 -2.52 12.92
CA GLU A 23 8.48 -1.21 12.59
C GLU A 23 7.53 -0.34 11.75
N ILE A 24 6.86 -0.93 10.75
CA ILE A 24 5.85 -0.26 9.93
C ILE A 24 4.65 0.15 10.78
N PHE A 25 4.18 -0.71 11.70
CA PHE A 25 3.12 -0.38 12.63
C PHE A 25 3.46 0.88 13.45
N HIS A 26 4.62 0.92 14.09
CA HIS A 26 5.05 2.08 14.87
C HIS A 26 5.21 3.34 14.01
N PHE A 27 5.69 3.19 12.78
CA PHE A 27 5.78 4.29 11.82
C PHE A 27 4.39 4.82 11.44
N GLN A 28 3.45 3.94 11.11
CA GLN A 28 2.07 4.29 10.78
C GLN A 28 1.38 4.99 11.97
N TYR A 29 1.51 4.45 13.17
CA TYR A 29 0.96 5.07 14.37
C TYR A 29 1.51 6.49 14.57
N LYS A 30 2.80 6.69 14.35
CA LYS A 30 3.44 8.00 14.53
C LYS A 30 3.04 9.02 13.49
N TYR A 31 2.93 8.63 12.22
CA TYR A 31 2.84 9.56 11.10
C TYR A 31 1.51 9.55 10.35
N ASN A 32 0.65 8.58 10.57
CA ASN A 32 -0.68 8.51 9.98
C ASN A 32 -1.72 8.92 11.05
N LYS A 33 -2.25 10.13 10.90
CA LYS A 33 -3.18 10.71 11.88
C LYS A 33 -4.43 9.85 12.08
N VAL A 34 -5.05 9.39 11.00
CA VAL A 34 -6.28 8.59 11.05
C VAL A 34 -6.02 7.23 11.73
N TYR A 35 -4.91 6.59 11.40
CA TYR A 35 -4.54 5.33 12.02
C TYR A 35 -4.25 5.48 13.52
N ARG A 36 -3.55 6.53 13.90
CA ARG A 36 -3.31 6.83 15.33
C ARG A 36 -4.60 7.04 16.09
N GLU A 37 -5.51 7.88 15.58
CA GLU A 37 -6.82 8.11 16.22
C GLU A 37 -7.62 6.81 16.36
N PHE A 38 -7.59 5.94 15.36
CA PHE A 38 -8.24 4.62 15.42
C PHE A 38 -7.65 3.74 16.53
N VAL A 39 -6.31 3.66 16.62
CA VAL A 39 -5.63 2.86 17.67
C VAL A 39 -5.92 3.41 19.07
N ASP A 40 -5.84 4.73 19.25
CA ASP A 40 -6.11 5.40 20.54
C ASP A 40 -7.55 5.17 21.00
N LEU A 41 -8.52 5.29 20.09
CA LEU A 41 -9.94 5.04 20.38
C LEU A 41 -10.25 3.56 20.66
N SER A 42 -9.42 2.64 20.16
CA SER A 42 -9.54 1.22 20.43
C SER A 42 -9.02 0.81 21.82
N ASN A 43 -8.49 1.76 22.60
CA ASN A 43 -7.89 1.54 23.94
C ASN A 43 -6.73 0.51 23.93
N ILE A 44 -6.02 0.40 22.81
CA ILE A 44 -4.89 -0.52 22.65
C ILE A 44 -3.61 0.19 23.15
N LYS A 45 -2.91 -0.46 24.08
CA LYS A 45 -1.61 0.03 24.55
C LYS A 45 -0.53 -0.35 23.55
N ILE A 46 0.09 0.63 22.91
CA ILE A 46 1.11 0.45 21.87
C ILE A 46 2.29 -0.37 22.39
N ASP A 47 2.71 -0.11 23.62
CA ASP A 47 3.84 -0.80 24.24
C ASP A 47 3.55 -2.29 24.54
N SER A 48 2.30 -2.75 24.37
CA SER A 48 1.93 -4.17 24.52
C SER A 48 1.92 -4.93 23.21
N ILE A 49 2.20 -4.28 22.08
CA ILE A 49 2.19 -4.91 20.76
C ILE A 49 3.59 -5.42 20.44
N HIS A 50 3.74 -6.75 20.43
CA HIS A 50 5.01 -7.44 20.23
C HIS A 50 4.95 -8.49 19.11
N SER A 51 3.78 -8.71 18.51
CA SER A 51 3.61 -9.64 17.39
C SER A 51 2.63 -9.09 16.35
N ILE A 52 2.65 -9.65 15.13
CA ILE A 52 1.79 -9.21 14.01
C ILE A 52 0.31 -9.37 14.36
N GLU A 53 -0.06 -10.44 15.05
CA GLU A 53 -1.45 -10.75 15.43
C GLU A 53 -2.04 -9.70 16.36
N GLN A 54 -1.20 -8.95 17.06
CA GLN A 54 -1.62 -7.89 17.97
C GLN A 54 -1.78 -6.54 17.28
N ILE A 55 -1.29 -6.40 16.04
CA ILE A 55 -1.40 -5.13 15.30
C ILE A 55 -2.87 -4.83 15.00
N PRO A 56 -3.40 -3.67 15.43
CA PRO A 56 -4.77 -3.26 15.13
C PRO A 56 -4.87 -2.81 13.66
N PHE A 57 -5.40 -3.66 12.80
CA PHE A 57 -5.56 -3.33 11.38
C PHE A 57 -6.74 -2.38 11.17
N LEU A 58 -6.47 -1.29 10.43
CA LEU A 58 -7.49 -0.30 10.09
C LEU A 58 -8.58 -0.92 9.19
N PRO A 59 -9.86 -0.82 9.54
CA PRO A 59 -10.93 -1.34 8.69
C PRO A 59 -10.92 -0.69 7.31
N ILE A 60 -11.12 -1.50 6.26
CA ILE A 60 -11.04 -1.05 4.85
C ILE A 60 -12.03 0.07 4.51
N GLN A 61 -13.14 0.17 5.25
CA GLN A 61 -14.15 1.22 5.08
C GLN A 61 -13.60 2.63 5.31
N PHE A 62 -12.54 2.77 6.11
CA PHE A 62 -11.90 4.07 6.36
C PHE A 62 -11.36 4.70 5.07
N PHE A 63 -10.93 3.90 4.09
CA PHE A 63 -10.47 4.40 2.79
C PHE A 63 -11.60 5.04 1.95
N LYS A 64 -12.86 4.84 2.32
CA LYS A 64 -14.01 5.51 1.68
C LYS A 64 -14.30 6.87 2.30
N THR A 65 -14.03 7.03 3.59
CA THR A 65 -14.50 8.18 4.39
C THR A 65 -13.37 9.07 4.88
N HIS A 66 -12.14 8.58 4.89
CA HIS A 66 -10.98 9.30 5.40
C HIS A 66 -9.84 9.34 4.38
N GLN A 67 -9.00 10.35 4.51
CA GLN A 67 -7.76 10.46 3.75
C GLN A 67 -6.63 9.78 4.52
N ILE A 68 -6.26 8.58 4.07
CA ILE A 68 -5.27 7.72 4.74
C ILE A 68 -3.90 7.91 4.10
N TYR A 69 -2.98 8.59 4.81
CA TYR A 69 -1.58 8.77 4.39
C TYR A 69 -0.70 9.13 5.58
N CYS A 70 0.62 8.99 5.42
CA CYS A 70 1.63 9.37 6.41
C CYS A 70 2.20 10.74 6.14
N GLY A 71 2.36 11.54 7.19
CA GLY A 71 2.97 12.87 7.13
C GLY A 71 1.94 14.01 7.11
N SER A 72 2.43 15.24 6.94
CA SER A 72 1.61 16.47 6.99
C SER A 72 1.07 16.88 5.62
N GLU A 73 1.73 16.46 4.53
CA GLU A 73 1.34 16.84 3.17
C GLU A 73 0.54 15.72 2.51
N GLN A 74 -0.64 16.06 2.02
CA GLN A 74 -1.48 15.13 1.26
C GLN A 74 -0.78 14.76 -0.04
N PRO A 75 -0.64 13.45 -0.34
CA PRO A 75 -0.13 12.98 -1.62
C PRO A 75 -1.03 13.46 -2.78
N LYS A 76 -0.40 13.89 -3.87
CA LYS A 76 -1.13 14.36 -5.06
C LYS A 76 -1.75 13.23 -5.86
N PHE A 77 -1.22 12.03 -5.72
CA PHE A 77 -1.65 10.85 -6.46
C PHE A 77 -2.40 9.87 -5.55
N TYR A 78 -3.42 9.23 -6.10
CA TYR A 78 -4.16 8.17 -5.42
C TYR A 78 -4.72 7.16 -6.43
N PHE A 79 -4.92 5.93 -5.98
CA PHE A 79 -5.72 4.96 -6.68
C PHE A 79 -7.15 4.93 -6.14
N GLU A 80 -8.11 4.63 -7.03
CA GLU A 80 -9.52 4.47 -6.70
C GLU A 80 -9.99 3.03 -6.90
N SER A 81 -10.84 2.55 -5.99
CA SER A 81 -11.55 1.30 -6.19
C SER A 81 -12.61 1.44 -7.29
N SER A 82 -12.91 0.33 -7.99
CA SER A 82 -14.09 0.27 -8.85
C SER A 82 -15.34 0.25 -7.98
N GLY A 83 -15.98 1.40 -7.78
CA GLY A 83 -17.28 1.46 -7.12
C GLY A 83 -18.37 0.81 -7.96
N THR A 84 -19.30 0.10 -7.32
CA THR A 84 -20.60 -0.19 -7.92
C THR A 84 -21.43 1.10 -7.95
N THR A 85 -22.32 1.25 -8.89
CA THR A 85 -22.98 2.46 -9.41
C THR A 85 -23.60 3.46 -8.40
N GLN A 86 -23.48 3.27 -7.09
CA GLN A 86 -24.04 4.16 -6.06
C GLN A 86 -23.15 4.28 -4.79
N SER A 87 -21.92 3.76 -4.78
CA SER A 87 -21.06 3.81 -3.59
C SER A 87 -19.91 4.78 -3.76
N ILE A 88 -19.53 5.47 -2.68
CA ILE A 88 -18.32 6.27 -2.62
C ILE A 88 -17.12 5.35 -2.84
N ASN A 89 -16.26 5.68 -3.82
CA ASN A 89 -15.03 4.94 -4.08
C ASN A 89 -14.03 5.12 -2.95
N SER A 90 -13.34 4.06 -2.58
CA SER A 90 -12.20 4.18 -1.67
C SER A 90 -11.01 4.78 -2.40
N LYS A 91 -10.26 5.65 -1.71
CA LYS A 91 -9.05 6.29 -2.23
C LYS A 91 -7.83 5.82 -1.46
N HIS A 92 -6.87 5.27 -2.18
CA HIS A 92 -5.58 4.88 -1.64
C HIS A 92 -4.52 5.88 -2.10
N TYR A 93 -4.13 6.79 -1.21
CA TYR A 93 -3.13 7.82 -1.47
C TYR A 93 -1.73 7.22 -1.55
N ILE A 94 -1.02 7.53 -2.62
CA ILE A 94 0.33 7.04 -2.89
C ILE A 94 1.30 8.21 -2.84
N LYS A 95 2.26 8.15 -1.93
CA LYS A 95 3.29 9.18 -1.79
C LYS A 95 4.45 8.96 -2.76
N ASP A 96 4.80 7.70 -2.98
CA ASP A 96 5.91 7.28 -3.84
C ASP A 96 5.46 6.17 -4.80
N LEU A 97 5.31 6.53 -6.08
CA LEU A 97 4.96 5.57 -7.14
C LEU A 97 6.12 4.64 -7.51
N GLU A 98 7.38 5.07 -7.29
CA GLU A 98 8.54 4.22 -7.56
C GLU A 98 8.60 3.08 -6.54
N LEU A 99 8.36 3.37 -5.25
CA LEU A 99 8.26 2.35 -4.22
C LEU A 99 7.08 1.41 -4.50
N TYR A 100 5.92 1.95 -4.88
CA TYR A 100 4.76 1.13 -5.25
C TYR A 100 5.09 0.18 -6.41
N THR A 101 5.73 0.71 -7.46
CA THR A 101 6.16 -0.07 -8.64
C THR A 101 7.17 -1.16 -8.25
N TYR A 102 8.14 -0.83 -7.41
CA TYR A 102 9.11 -1.79 -6.89
C TYR A 102 8.43 -2.95 -6.15
N ILE A 103 7.48 -2.63 -5.26
CA ILE A 103 6.81 -3.64 -4.43
C ILE A 103 5.98 -4.62 -5.29
N PHE A 104 5.17 -4.14 -6.22
CA PHE A 104 4.35 -5.07 -7.00
C PHE A 104 5.18 -5.90 -8.00
N LYS A 105 6.27 -5.35 -8.53
CA LYS A 105 7.21 -6.11 -9.38
C LYS A 105 7.86 -7.25 -8.60
N ASN A 106 8.38 -6.95 -7.42
CA ASN A 106 8.98 -7.98 -6.55
C ASN A 106 7.94 -9.00 -6.09
N GLY A 107 6.72 -8.56 -5.78
CA GLY A 107 5.62 -9.45 -5.46
C GLY A 107 5.32 -10.40 -6.63
N PHE A 108 5.22 -9.89 -7.85
CA PHE A 108 5.05 -10.74 -9.04
C PHE A 108 6.18 -11.76 -9.17
N GLN A 109 7.44 -11.30 -9.08
CA GLN A 109 8.60 -12.18 -9.22
C GLN A 109 8.68 -13.25 -8.12
N SER A 110 8.24 -12.94 -6.90
CA SER A 110 8.24 -13.90 -5.80
C SER A 110 7.28 -15.07 -6.01
N PHE A 111 6.16 -14.85 -6.71
CA PHE A 111 5.15 -15.88 -6.97
C PHE A 111 5.32 -16.56 -8.32
N TYR A 112 5.76 -15.83 -9.33
CA TYR A 112 5.73 -16.27 -10.72
C TYR A 112 7.13 -16.37 -11.37
N GLY A 113 8.18 -15.89 -10.72
CA GLY A 113 9.53 -15.86 -11.31
C GLY A 113 9.76 -14.65 -12.20
N ASN A 114 10.69 -14.77 -13.15
CA ASN A 114 11.09 -13.64 -13.98
C ASN A 114 9.96 -13.21 -14.92
N ILE A 115 9.61 -11.93 -14.88
CA ILE A 115 8.52 -11.37 -15.70
C ILE A 115 8.79 -11.51 -17.21
N GLN A 116 10.05 -11.52 -17.65
CA GLN A 116 10.44 -11.67 -19.04
C GLN A 116 10.16 -13.07 -19.60
N ASP A 117 9.85 -14.05 -18.75
CA ASP A 117 9.48 -15.39 -19.16
C ASP A 117 7.99 -15.50 -19.54
N TYR A 118 7.23 -14.40 -19.47
CA TYR A 118 5.80 -14.34 -19.71
C TYR A 118 5.44 -13.42 -20.87
N ASN A 119 4.39 -13.79 -21.60
CA ASN A 119 3.65 -12.86 -22.45
C ASN A 119 2.35 -12.52 -21.73
N ILE A 120 2.27 -11.33 -21.15
CA ILE A 120 1.14 -10.93 -20.33
C ILE A 120 0.06 -10.29 -21.20
N ILE A 121 -1.14 -10.86 -21.16
CA ILE A 121 -2.34 -10.33 -21.82
C ILE A 121 -3.35 -10.01 -20.72
N ALA A 122 -3.78 -8.76 -20.64
CA ALA A 122 -4.75 -8.32 -19.63
C ALA A 122 -6.03 -7.81 -20.30
N LEU A 123 -7.16 -8.41 -19.93
CA LEU A 123 -8.48 -7.94 -20.35
C LEU A 123 -9.00 -6.92 -19.31
N LEU A 124 -8.58 -5.68 -19.45
CA LEU A 124 -8.86 -4.57 -18.54
C LEU A 124 -9.43 -3.38 -19.32
N PRO A 125 -10.19 -2.48 -18.65
CA PRO A 125 -10.54 -1.19 -19.23
C PRO A 125 -9.30 -0.43 -19.69
N ASN A 126 -9.42 0.36 -20.75
CA ASN A 126 -8.33 1.18 -21.25
C ASN A 126 -7.78 2.11 -20.16
N TYR A 127 -6.46 2.29 -20.10
CA TYR A 127 -5.79 3.22 -19.18
C TYR A 127 -6.37 4.64 -19.26
N LEU A 128 -6.73 5.09 -20.45
CA LEU A 128 -7.35 6.40 -20.68
C LEU A 128 -8.73 6.54 -20.02
N GLU A 129 -9.43 5.43 -19.79
CA GLU A 129 -10.77 5.42 -19.18
C GLU A 129 -10.70 5.33 -17.66
N ARG A 130 -9.62 4.79 -17.08
CA ARG A 130 -9.43 4.59 -15.63
C ARG A 130 -8.00 4.87 -15.16
N GLN A 131 -7.57 6.11 -15.28
CA GLN A 131 -6.23 6.56 -14.90
C GLN A 131 -5.87 6.30 -13.42
N ASN A 132 -6.87 6.24 -12.53
CA ASN A 132 -6.66 6.00 -11.10
C ASN A 132 -6.85 4.51 -10.69
N SER A 133 -6.90 3.58 -11.64
CA SER A 133 -6.99 2.15 -11.32
C SER A 133 -5.62 1.57 -11.01
N SER A 134 -5.42 1.07 -9.78
CA SER A 134 -4.18 0.39 -9.39
C SER A 134 -3.91 -0.85 -10.24
N LEU A 135 -4.96 -1.60 -10.58
CA LEU A 135 -4.85 -2.81 -11.39
C LEU A 135 -4.38 -2.48 -12.81
N VAL A 136 -4.97 -1.46 -13.44
CA VAL A 136 -4.55 -1.00 -14.78
C VAL A 136 -3.11 -0.50 -14.74
N TYR A 137 -2.74 0.29 -13.75
CA TYR A 137 -1.37 0.78 -13.56
C TYR A 137 -0.36 -0.37 -13.43
N MET A 138 -0.66 -1.37 -12.60
CA MET A 138 0.21 -2.54 -12.40
C MET A 138 0.39 -3.32 -13.70
N PHE A 139 -0.70 -3.68 -14.39
CA PHE A 139 -0.63 -4.47 -15.62
C PHE A 139 0.00 -3.72 -16.78
N ASP A 140 -0.21 -2.40 -16.91
CA ASP A 140 0.49 -1.59 -17.91
C ASP A 140 2.02 -1.67 -17.74
N HIS A 141 2.51 -1.64 -16.48
CA HIS A 141 3.92 -1.80 -16.20
C HIS A 141 4.43 -3.23 -16.45
N LEU A 142 3.66 -4.24 -16.02
CA LEU A 142 4.05 -5.65 -16.18
C LEU A 142 4.12 -6.04 -17.66
N ILE A 143 3.15 -5.62 -18.46
CA ILE A 143 3.12 -5.87 -19.93
C ILE A 143 4.33 -5.23 -20.64
N LYS A 144 4.74 -4.03 -20.22
CA LYS A 144 5.92 -3.36 -20.81
C LYS A 144 7.24 -4.03 -20.47
N LEU A 145 7.27 -4.89 -19.47
CA LEU A 145 8.46 -5.59 -18.98
C LEU A 145 8.50 -7.07 -19.44
N SER A 146 7.37 -7.61 -19.88
CA SER A 146 7.22 -8.99 -20.36
C SER A 146 7.71 -9.19 -21.79
#